data_6f75b83a2b4abac5b815112f256d885b
#
_entry.id   6f75b83a2b4abac5b815112f256d885b
#
_cell.length_a   1.000
_cell.length_b   1.000
_cell.length_c   1.000
_cell.angle_alpha   90.00
_cell.angle_beta   90.00
_cell.angle_gamma   90.00
#
_symmetry.space_group_name_H-M   'P 1'
#
loop_
_entity.id
_entity.type
_entity.pdbx_description
1 polymer ?
#
loop_
_entity_poly.entity_id
_entity_poly.type
_entity_poly.pdbx_seq_one_letter_code
_entity_poly.pdbx_strand_id
1 'polypeptide(L)'
;MSILINEKTRVLVQGITGREGMVRTLLMKEYGTNVVAGVTPGKAGTVVHGVPVYDSVAQAVEKEGPMDASAVFIPAPQVKAAALEAMESGIKFMLLVPDRVPIYDVLEICAVAKEKGVRFQGPNTLGILSVEKAVMGMIGGSARSAKSWFKPGPVGVCSRSGGITSSMSYYLNQEGIGQTTICHVGGDAIIGLPLNEMVKLFEKDPETLAVVMFGEIGGSQEEEIAELIKKGEVAKPLVAYLGGRAAKSGTRFSHAGAIVEGNRGTWEGKVKALREAGVTVVEEFGDLPKVTKDVLARKGITATRKVEKPTGEKWPTAITKIEPNRIYLRGYKLDELMGKISYSQAVFLALRGEMPSEKVGKLIESILVASIDHGVTPPSALAALNVATTGASLTAALAAGILSI
;
A
#
# COMPACT_ATOMS: atom_id res chain seq x y z
N MET A 1 -6.97 22.85 -3.33
CA MET A 1 -7.33 22.27 -2.01
C MET A 1 -7.06 20.78 -2.13
N SER A 2 -6.57 20.11 -1.13
CA SER A 2 -6.48 18.63 -1.16
C SER A 2 -7.59 18.05 -0.29
N ILE A 3 -8.00 16.81 -0.59
CA ILE A 3 -8.99 16.11 0.23
C ILE A 3 -8.34 15.58 1.51
N LEU A 4 -9.04 15.66 2.63
CA LEU A 4 -8.73 15.12 3.95
C LEU A 4 -7.47 15.71 4.63
N ILE A 5 -6.32 15.79 3.94
CA ILE A 5 -5.07 16.30 4.52
C ILE A 5 -4.34 17.25 3.57
N ASN A 6 -3.60 18.21 4.13
CA ASN A 6 -2.70 19.12 3.42
C ASN A 6 -1.54 19.55 4.35
N GLU A 7 -0.70 20.46 3.88
CA GLU A 7 0.48 20.99 4.60
C GLU A 7 0.13 21.70 5.92
N LYS A 8 -1.12 22.15 6.08
CA LYS A 8 -1.60 22.85 7.28
C LYS A 8 -2.26 21.91 8.29
N THR A 9 -2.60 20.69 7.87
CA THR A 9 -3.27 19.69 8.72
C THR A 9 -2.39 19.36 9.92
N ARG A 10 -2.88 19.64 11.12
CA ARG A 10 -2.20 19.36 12.39
C ARG A 10 -2.44 17.90 12.77
N VAL A 11 -1.39 17.09 12.70
CA VAL A 11 -1.47 15.63 12.87
C VAL A 11 -0.94 15.22 14.25
N LEU A 12 -1.72 14.40 14.94
CA LEU A 12 -1.31 13.63 16.13
C LEU A 12 -0.96 12.20 15.72
N VAL A 13 0.03 11.59 16.37
CA VAL A 13 0.39 10.18 16.16
C VAL A 13 0.17 9.37 17.41
N GLN A 14 -0.81 8.46 17.40
CA GLN A 14 -1.04 7.51 18.49
C GLN A 14 -0.16 6.27 18.30
N GLY A 15 0.55 5.87 19.36
CA GLY A 15 1.57 4.82 19.32
C GLY A 15 2.92 5.29 18.80
N ILE A 16 3.23 6.58 18.93
CA ILE A 16 4.42 7.22 18.34
C ILE A 16 5.74 6.60 18.79
N THR A 17 5.83 6.07 20.01
CA THR A 17 7.05 5.44 20.56
C THR A 17 7.24 3.99 20.14
N GLY A 18 6.23 3.38 19.52
CA GLY A 18 6.32 2.05 18.93
C GLY A 18 7.19 2.06 17.66
N ARG A 19 7.73 0.90 17.30
CA ARG A 19 8.59 0.77 16.10
C ARG A 19 7.98 1.38 14.85
N GLU A 20 6.74 1.02 14.52
CA GLU A 20 6.04 1.58 13.35
C GLU A 20 5.76 3.07 13.54
N GLY A 21 5.26 3.49 14.71
CA GLY A 21 5.00 4.89 15.01
C GLY A 21 6.22 5.77 14.78
N MET A 22 7.39 5.39 15.31
CA MET A 22 8.65 6.12 15.12
C MET A 22 9.03 6.23 13.63
N VAL A 23 9.06 5.11 12.91
CA VAL A 23 9.47 5.09 11.50
C VAL A 23 8.52 5.92 10.62
N ARG A 24 7.20 5.81 10.86
CA ARG A 24 6.22 6.54 10.05
C ARG A 24 6.15 8.02 10.40
N THR A 25 6.38 8.37 11.65
CA THR A 25 6.53 9.78 12.06
C THR A 25 7.69 10.45 11.33
N LEU A 26 8.84 9.78 11.21
CA LEU A 26 9.97 10.30 10.46
C LEU A 26 9.62 10.53 8.99
N LEU A 27 9.01 9.52 8.33
CA LEU A 27 8.54 9.62 6.95
C LEU A 27 7.59 10.82 6.77
N MET A 28 6.57 10.94 7.63
CA MET A 28 5.59 12.00 7.56
C MET A 28 6.24 13.38 7.69
N LYS A 29 7.13 13.58 8.66
CA LYS A 29 7.85 14.85 8.88
C LYS A 29 8.78 15.20 7.72
N GLU A 30 9.59 14.25 7.25
CA GLU A 30 10.50 14.47 6.12
C GLU A 30 9.75 14.74 4.81
N TYR A 31 8.54 14.22 4.66
CA TYR A 31 7.69 14.52 3.51
C TYR A 31 7.15 15.96 3.55
N GLY A 32 6.85 16.47 4.72
CA GLY A 32 6.31 17.81 4.94
C GLY A 32 5.02 17.85 5.78
N THR A 33 4.60 16.73 6.36
CA THR A 33 3.41 16.68 7.22
C THR A 33 3.67 17.40 8.54
N ASN A 34 2.73 18.22 8.96
CA ASN A 34 2.77 18.94 10.23
C ASN A 34 2.38 18.02 11.39
N VAL A 35 3.33 17.17 11.83
CA VAL A 35 3.15 16.31 13.01
C VAL A 35 3.45 17.13 14.25
N VAL A 36 2.41 17.41 15.05
CA VAL A 36 2.44 18.32 16.19
C VAL A 36 2.72 17.59 17.50
N ALA A 37 2.10 16.43 17.72
CA ALA A 37 2.19 15.68 18.95
C ALA A 37 2.16 14.17 18.72
N GLY A 38 2.66 13.43 19.67
CA GLY A 38 2.50 11.99 19.77
C GLY A 38 1.84 11.57 21.08
N VAL A 39 1.17 10.42 21.05
CA VAL A 39 0.57 9.83 22.25
C VAL A 39 1.06 8.40 22.41
N THR A 40 1.53 8.10 23.62
CA THR A 40 1.77 6.75 24.10
C THR A 40 1.62 6.74 25.62
N PRO A 41 0.64 6.04 26.19
CA PRO A 41 0.43 5.99 27.64
C PRO A 41 1.70 5.58 28.40
N GLY A 42 2.02 6.30 29.49
CA GLY A 42 3.22 6.09 30.31
C GLY A 42 4.53 6.57 29.70
N LYS A 43 4.47 7.37 28.60
CA LYS A 43 5.65 7.92 27.90
C LYS A 43 5.64 9.44 27.80
N ALA A 44 4.75 10.13 28.52
CA ALA A 44 4.72 11.58 28.57
C ALA A 44 6.09 12.18 28.91
N GLY A 45 6.42 13.30 28.30
CA GLY A 45 7.70 14.00 28.48
C GLY A 45 8.86 13.45 27.62
N THR A 46 8.65 12.35 26.89
CA THR A 46 9.63 11.89 25.88
C THR A 46 9.44 12.65 24.55
N VAL A 47 10.42 12.54 23.68
CA VAL A 47 10.41 13.20 22.36
C VAL A 47 10.80 12.18 21.27
N VAL A 48 10.01 12.12 20.21
CA VAL A 48 10.28 11.25 19.04
C VAL A 48 10.44 12.12 17.78
N HIS A 49 11.63 12.12 17.21
CA HIS A 49 11.96 12.93 16.03
C HIS A 49 11.61 14.43 16.20
N GLY A 50 11.80 14.97 17.42
CA GLY A 50 11.44 16.34 17.75
C GLY A 50 9.94 16.59 17.97
N VAL A 51 9.13 15.52 18.08
CA VAL A 51 7.69 15.60 18.40
C VAL A 51 7.51 15.26 19.88
N PRO A 52 6.86 16.15 20.68
CA PRO A 52 6.57 15.87 22.09
C PRO A 52 5.56 14.73 22.22
N VAL A 53 5.74 13.90 23.25
CA VAL A 53 4.88 12.74 23.55
C VAL A 53 4.08 12.97 24.81
N TYR A 54 2.80 12.63 24.78
CA TYR A 54 1.82 12.75 25.85
C TYR A 54 1.22 11.39 26.20
N ASP A 55 0.62 11.28 27.37
CA ASP A 55 -0.04 10.04 27.81
C ASP A 55 -1.43 9.86 27.20
N SER A 56 -2.08 10.95 26.76
CA SER A 56 -3.42 10.93 26.18
C SER A 56 -3.59 11.99 25.08
N VAL A 57 -4.59 11.78 24.24
CA VAL A 57 -4.96 12.77 23.19
C VAL A 57 -5.46 14.06 23.84
N ALA A 58 -6.23 13.95 24.93
CA ALA A 58 -6.71 15.13 25.67
C ALA A 58 -5.56 16.00 26.20
N GLN A 59 -4.52 15.38 26.79
CA GLN A 59 -3.33 16.12 27.22
C GLN A 59 -2.60 16.79 26.06
N ALA A 60 -2.45 16.07 24.93
CA ALA A 60 -1.82 16.62 23.75
C ALA A 60 -2.58 17.85 23.21
N VAL A 61 -3.93 17.78 23.17
CA VAL A 61 -4.77 18.91 22.74
C VAL A 61 -4.70 20.07 23.72
N GLU A 62 -4.66 19.80 25.04
CA GLU A 62 -4.51 20.84 26.06
C GLU A 62 -3.19 21.61 25.92
N LYS A 63 -2.09 20.92 25.63
CA LYS A 63 -0.74 21.51 25.57
C LYS A 63 -0.41 22.14 24.23
N GLU A 64 -0.79 21.50 23.13
CA GLU A 64 -0.41 21.90 21.79
C GLU A 64 -1.55 22.61 21.03
N GLY A 65 -2.76 22.62 21.59
CA GLY A 65 -3.96 23.17 20.95
C GLY A 65 -4.67 22.15 20.05
N PRO A 66 -5.79 22.57 19.40
CA PRO A 66 -6.62 21.70 18.58
C PRO A 66 -5.83 21.03 17.45
N MET A 67 -6.17 19.79 17.16
CA MET A 67 -5.57 18.99 16.09
C MET A 67 -6.63 18.50 15.12
N ASP A 68 -6.28 18.41 13.84
CA ASP A 68 -7.23 18.08 12.77
C ASP A 68 -7.34 16.57 12.56
N ALA A 69 -6.22 15.85 12.68
CA ALA A 69 -6.14 14.44 12.33
C ALA A 69 -5.30 13.62 13.30
N SER A 70 -5.64 12.32 13.43
CA SER A 70 -4.86 11.34 14.18
C SER A 70 -4.45 10.14 13.33
N ALA A 71 -3.16 9.82 13.30
CA ALA A 71 -2.62 8.61 12.69
C ALA A 71 -2.37 7.55 13.78
N VAL A 72 -2.99 6.37 13.64
CA VAL A 72 -3.03 5.33 14.67
C VAL A 72 -2.12 4.17 14.26
N PHE A 73 -1.03 3.95 15.03
CA PHE A 73 -0.02 2.89 14.82
C PHE A 73 0.12 2.03 16.08
N ILE A 74 -0.98 1.45 16.53
CA ILE A 74 -1.04 0.63 17.74
C ILE A 74 -1.56 -0.79 17.41
N PRO A 75 -1.42 -1.78 18.30
CA PRO A 75 -2.00 -3.11 18.09
C PRO A 75 -3.51 -3.08 17.87
N ALA A 76 -4.01 -3.94 16.98
CA ALA A 76 -5.42 -4.01 16.59
C ALA A 76 -6.45 -4.01 17.75
N PRO A 77 -6.25 -4.75 18.88
CA PRO A 77 -7.22 -4.74 19.97
C PRO A 77 -7.35 -3.40 20.71
N GLN A 78 -6.41 -2.48 20.52
CA GLN A 78 -6.39 -1.17 21.18
C GLN A 78 -6.97 -0.06 20.29
N VAL A 79 -7.20 -0.34 19.00
CA VAL A 79 -7.61 0.67 18.01
C VAL A 79 -8.92 1.34 18.37
N LYS A 80 -9.92 0.58 18.89
CA LYS A 80 -11.20 1.15 19.30
C LYS A 80 -11.02 2.22 20.39
N ALA A 81 -10.33 1.90 21.45
CA ALA A 81 -10.11 2.84 22.55
C ALA A 81 -9.43 4.13 22.07
N ALA A 82 -8.39 3.98 21.24
CA ALA A 82 -7.66 5.11 20.68
C ALA A 82 -8.50 5.95 19.71
N ALA A 83 -9.35 5.31 18.90
CA ALA A 83 -10.25 6.01 17.98
C ALA A 83 -11.33 6.80 18.74
N LEU A 84 -11.94 6.20 19.77
CA LEU A 84 -12.94 6.88 20.61
C LEU A 84 -12.32 8.07 21.35
N GLU A 85 -11.16 7.90 21.95
CA GLU A 85 -10.43 8.98 22.62
C GLU A 85 -10.12 10.16 21.67
N ALA A 86 -9.67 9.85 20.44
CA ALA A 86 -9.41 10.87 19.44
C ALA A 86 -10.68 11.65 19.05
N MET A 87 -11.80 10.95 18.85
CA MET A 87 -13.10 11.56 18.55
C MET A 87 -13.63 12.43 19.70
N GLU A 88 -13.47 11.98 20.94
CA GLU A 88 -13.86 12.73 22.14
C GLU A 88 -13.02 14.00 22.31
N SER A 89 -11.75 13.94 21.93
CA SER A 89 -10.82 15.07 21.96
C SER A 89 -10.99 16.04 20.78
N GLY A 90 -11.99 15.85 19.94
CA GLY A 90 -12.34 16.78 18.84
C GLY A 90 -11.64 16.54 17.50
N ILE A 91 -10.87 15.47 17.35
CA ILE A 91 -10.25 15.08 16.08
C ILE A 91 -11.34 14.83 15.02
N LYS A 92 -11.14 15.35 13.80
CA LYS A 92 -12.14 15.28 12.71
C LYS A 92 -11.81 14.23 11.64
N PHE A 93 -10.54 13.82 11.55
CA PHE A 93 -10.11 12.77 10.65
C PHE A 93 -9.16 11.80 11.35
N MET A 94 -9.36 10.50 11.13
CA MET A 94 -8.46 9.47 11.67
C MET A 94 -7.98 8.53 10.57
N LEU A 95 -6.73 8.11 10.69
CA LEU A 95 -6.14 7.04 9.89
C LEU A 95 -5.90 5.82 10.78
N LEU A 96 -6.65 4.75 10.56
CA LEU A 96 -6.52 3.50 11.30
C LEU A 96 -5.66 2.52 10.48
N VAL A 97 -4.35 2.52 10.75
CA VAL A 97 -3.38 1.72 9.98
C VAL A 97 -3.44 0.22 10.26
N PRO A 98 -3.65 -0.24 11.50
CA PRO A 98 -3.63 -1.66 11.83
C PRO A 98 -4.61 -2.50 11.00
N ASP A 99 -4.20 -3.71 10.67
CA ASP A 99 -5.04 -4.77 10.11
C ASP A 99 -5.70 -5.60 11.22
N ARG A 100 -6.74 -6.38 10.86
CA ARG A 100 -7.41 -7.32 11.78
C ARG A 100 -7.97 -6.68 13.03
N VAL A 101 -8.41 -5.45 12.96
CA VAL A 101 -9.20 -4.83 14.03
C VAL A 101 -10.50 -5.63 14.18
N PRO A 102 -10.90 -6.03 15.42
CA PRO A 102 -12.12 -6.78 15.62
C PRO A 102 -13.33 -6.10 14.96
N ILE A 103 -14.14 -6.88 14.23
CA ILE A 103 -15.25 -6.34 13.42
C ILE A 103 -16.24 -5.53 14.26
N TYR A 104 -16.58 -6.02 15.47
CA TYR A 104 -17.47 -5.31 16.38
C TYR A 104 -16.90 -3.97 16.84
N ASP A 105 -15.58 -3.91 17.04
CA ASP A 105 -14.91 -2.66 17.40
C ASP A 105 -14.97 -1.66 16.26
N VAL A 106 -14.79 -2.11 15.00
CA VAL A 106 -14.92 -1.23 13.82
C VAL A 106 -16.35 -0.74 13.64
N LEU A 107 -17.36 -1.59 13.87
CA LEU A 107 -18.78 -1.20 13.83
C LEU A 107 -19.09 -0.12 14.85
N GLU A 108 -18.58 -0.23 16.08
CA GLU A 108 -18.73 0.77 17.13
C GLU A 108 -18.03 2.09 16.75
N ILE A 109 -16.79 2.01 16.20
CA ILE A 109 -16.09 3.18 15.67
C ILE A 109 -16.92 3.86 14.58
N CYS A 110 -17.52 3.09 13.64
CA CYS A 110 -18.39 3.63 12.59
C CYS A 110 -19.61 4.35 13.17
N ALA A 111 -20.27 3.78 14.18
CA ALA A 111 -21.45 4.36 14.81
C ALA A 111 -21.11 5.70 15.47
N VAL A 112 -20.08 5.75 16.30
CA VAL A 112 -19.63 6.95 17.01
C VAL A 112 -19.09 8.00 16.03
N ALA A 113 -18.34 7.60 15.02
CA ALA A 113 -17.82 8.50 13.99
C ALA A 113 -18.96 9.18 13.23
N LYS A 114 -20.01 8.42 12.88
CA LYS A 114 -21.21 8.95 12.21
C LYS A 114 -21.94 9.96 13.11
N GLU A 115 -22.15 9.63 14.38
CA GLU A 115 -22.80 10.52 15.36
C GLU A 115 -22.03 11.84 15.53
N LYS A 116 -20.70 11.77 15.66
CA LYS A 116 -19.84 12.95 15.88
C LYS A 116 -19.44 13.68 14.59
N GLY A 117 -19.85 13.19 13.40
CA GLY A 117 -19.46 13.75 12.10
C GLY A 117 -17.95 13.64 11.82
N VAL A 118 -17.29 12.62 12.37
CA VAL A 118 -15.89 12.33 12.17
C VAL A 118 -15.72 11.35 11.01
N ARG A 119 -14.64 11.50 10.24
CA ARG A 119 -14.26 10.56 9.19
C ARG A 119 -13.06 9.75 9.61
N PHE A 120 -13.00 8.52 9.14
CA PHE A 120 -11.78 7.74 9.30
C PHE A 120 -11.51 6.85 8.08
N GLN A 121 -10.25 6.62 7.79
CA GLN A 121 -9.74 5.77 6.71
C GLN A 121 -9.12 4.50 7.30
N GLY A 122 -9.30 3.37 6.65
CA GLY A 122 -8.94 2.06 7.18
C GLY A 122 -10.08 1.44 8.00
N PRO A 123 -9.85 0.40 8.78
CA PRO A 123 -8.57 -0.26 9.10
C PRO A 123 -7.84 -0.89 7.92
N ASN A 124 -6.63 -1.40 8.19
CA ASN A 124 -5.79 -2.08 7.22
C ASN A 124 -5.46 -1.18 6.01
N THR A 125 -4.85 -0.03 6.30
CA THR A 125 -4.54 0.96 5.27
C THR A 125 -3.08 1.40 5.29
N LEU A 126 -2.51 1.70 4.11
CA LEU A 126 -1.22 2.39 3.99
C LEU A 126 -1.36 3.91 4.16
N GLY A 127 -2.58 4.42 4.19
CA GLY A 127 -2.84 5.83 4.42
C GLY A 127 -3.22 6.64 3.18
N ILE A 128 -2.93 7.92 3.26
CA ILE A 128 -3.24 8.94 2.27
C ILE A 128 -2.02 9.83 2.04
N LEU A 129 -1.80 10.20 0.79
CA LEU A 129 -0.74 11.12 0.38
C LEU A 129 -1.33 12.21 -0.51
N SER A 130 -1.29 13.45 -0.06
CA SER A 130 -1.54 14.64 -0.86
C SER A 130 -0.22 15.08 -1.48
N VAL A 131 -0.09 14.99 -2.81
CA VAL A 131 1.19 15.12 -3.50
C VAL A 131 1.81 16.50 -3.27
N GLU A 132 3.09 16.52 -2.89
CA GLU A 132 3.89 17.69 -2.50
C GLU A 132 3.38 18.45 -1.25
N LYS A 133 2.33 18.00 -0.57
CA LYS A 133 1.73 18.68 0.57
C LYS A 133 1.92 17.89 1.88
N ALA A 134 1.37 16.68 1.97
CA ALA A 134 1.44 15.87 3.18
C ALA A 134 1.28 14.38 2.88
N VAL A 135 1.85 13.54 3.73
CA VAL A 135 1.55 12.11 3.80
C VAL A 135 1.11 11.75 5.22
N MET A 136 0.05 10.97 5.34
CA MET A 136 -0.38 10.40 6.61
C MET A 136 -0.45 8.89 6.46
N GLY A 137 0.47 8.18 7.13
CA GLY A 137 0.67 6.74 6.96
C GLY A 137 2.02 6.37 6.37
N MET A 138 2.05 5.44 5.40
CA MET A 138 3.29 4.84 4.90
C MET A 138 3.38 4.75 3.37
N ILE A 139 2.52 5.46 2.62
CA ILE A 139 2.56 5.46 1.15
C ILE A 139 3.93 5.96 0.67
N GLY A 140 4.56 5.20 -0.24
CA GLY A 140 5.89 5.48 -0.75
C GLY A 140 7.04 4.93 0.09
N GLY A 141 6.77 4.38 1.29
CA GLY A 141 7.76 3.72 2.16
C GLY A 141 8.74 4.68 2.83
N SER A 142 9.31 5.65 2.13
CA SER A 142 10.16 6.74 2.63
C SER A 142 9.77 8.06 1.98
N ALA A 143 10.14 9.18 2.61
CA ALA A 143 9.90 10.52 2.04
C ALA A 143 10.63 10.71 0.70
N ARG A 144 11.86 10.20 0.58
CA ARG A 144 12.63 10.23 -0.66
C ARG A 144 11.93 9.49 -1.79
N SER A 145 11.49 8.26 -1.54
CA SER A 145 10.77 7.46 -2.53
C SER A 145 9.44 8.11 -2.90
N ALA A 146 8.65 8.54 -1.92
CA ALA A 146 7.36 9.19 -2.17
C ALA A 146 7.51 10.46 -3.03
N LYS A 147 8.49 11.32 -2.74
CA LYS A 147 8.78 12.52 -3.54
C LYS A 147 9.30 12.19 -4.96
N SER A 148 9.98 11.06 -5.12
CA SER A 148 10.46 10.58 -6.42
C SER A 148 9.36 9.95 -7.27
N TRP A 149 8.55 9.10 -6.65
CA TRP A 149 7.56 8.25 -7.34
C TRP A 149 6.26 8.97 -7.68
N PHE A 150 5.86 9.95 -6.86
CA PHE A 150 4.58 10.64 -7.01
C PHE A 150 4.81 12.11 -7.30
N LYS A 151 4.18 12.59 -8.37
CA LYS A 151 4.36 13.96 -8.85
C LYS A 151 3.00 14.64 -8.99
N PRO A 152 2.96 15.98 -8.83
CA PRO A 152 1.71 16.71 -8.93
C PRO A 152 1.09 16.61 -10.31
N GLY A 153 -0.22 16.55 -10.35
CA GLY A 153 -1.03 16.50 -11.57
C GLY A 153 -2.51 16.32 -11.23
N PRO A 154 -3.39 16.18 -12.23
CA PRO A 154 -4.82 16.30 -12.06
C PRO A 154 -5.55 15.00 -11.69
N VAL A 155 -4.85 13.93 -11.38
CA VAL A 155 -5.48 12.61 -11.18
C VAL A 155 -5.55 12.26 -9.70
N GLY A 156 -6.75 11.99 -9.20
CA GLY A 156 -6.97 11.34 -7.91
C GLY A 156 -6.82 9.82 -8.03
N VAL A 157 -6.16 9.19 -7.06
CA VAL A 157 -5.97 7.73 -7.03
C VAL A 157 -6.55 7.15 -5.75
N CYS A 158 -7.44 6.16 -5.86
CA CYS A 158 -7.94 5.40 -4.72
C CYS A 158 -7.97 3.89 -4.98
N SER A 159 -7.73 3.12 -3.93
CA SER A 159 -7.56 1.68 -4.08
C SER A 159 -7.91 0.92 -2.80
N ARG A 160 -8.41 -0.30 -2.97
CA ARG A 160 -8.60 -1.29 -1.90
C ARG A 160 -7.31 -2.02 -1.52
N SER A 161 -6.27 -1.94 -2.35
CA SER A 161 -5.00 -2.64 -2.14
C SER A 161 -3.84 -1.67 -1.96
N GLY A 162 -3.10 -1.80 -0.86
CA GLY A 162 -1.97 -0.92 -0.57
C GLY A 162 -0.84 -1.01 -1.58
N GLY A 163 -0.44 -2.23 -1.97
CA GLY A 163 0.58 -2.45 -2.99
C GLY A 163 0.17 -1.90 -4.35
N ILE A 164 -1.06 -2.17 -4.78
CA ILE A 164 -1.60 -1.66 -6.04
C ILE A 164 -1.73 -0.14 -6.03
N THR A 165 -2.10 0.48 -4.89
CA THR A 165 -2.13 1.94 -4.75
C THR A 165 -0.80 2.57 -5.15
N SER A 166 0.30 2.09 -4.58
CA SER A 166 1.64 2.62 -4.85
C SER A 166 2.10 2.31 -6.28
N SER A 167 1.88 1.08 -6.76
CA SER A 167 2.28 0.65 -8.10
C SER A 167 1.53 1.43 -9.19
N MET A 168 0.21 1.57 -9.04
CA MET A 168 -0.65 2.30 -9.96
C MET A 168 -0.20 3.77 -10.09
N SER A 169 -0.01 4.44 -8.95
CA SER A 169 0.46 5.83 -8.91
C SER A 169 1.86 5.99 -9.50
N TYR A 170 2.76 5.04 -9.24
CA TYR A 170 4.10 5.02 -9.81
C TYR A 170 4.07 4.88 -11.35
N TYR A 171 3.31 3.91 -11.88
CA TYR A 171 3.22 3.70 -13.32
C TYR A 171 2.53 4.85 -14.05
N LEU A 172 1.50 5.46 -13.45
CA LEU A 172 0.92 6.70 -13.97
C LEU A 172 1.97 7.81 -14.09
N ASN A 173 2.78 7.99 -13.05
CA ASN A 173 3.85 8.99 -13.07
C ASN A 173 4.93 8.69 -14.13
N GLN A 174 5.26 7.42 -14.40
CA GLN A 174 6.19 7.04 -15.46
C GLN A 174 5.71 7.46 -16.86
N GLU A 175 4.39 7.55 -17.06
CA GLU A 175 3.77 8.06 -18.29
C GLU A 175 3.49 9.57 -18.26
N GLY A 176 3.99 10.26 -17.24
CA GLY A 176 3.82 11.72 -17.08
C GLY A 176 2.49 12.13 -16.49
N ILE A 177 1.70 11.20 -15.97
CA ILE A 177 0.40 11.45 -15.36
C ILE A 177 0.60 11.65 -13.86
N GLY A 178 0.60 12.92 -13.42
CA GLY A 178 0.72 13.26 -12.02
C GLY A 178 -0.58 13.12 -11.24
N GLN A 179 -0.48 13.16 -9.91
CA GLN A 179 -1.60 12.93 -9.00
C GLN A 179 -1.86 14.13 -8.08
N THR A 180 -3.12 14.29 -7.66
CA THR A 180 -3.53 15.22 -6.59
C THR A 180 -3.40 14.56 -5.23
N THR A 181 -4.11 13.46 -5.06
CA THR A 181 -4.14 12.67 -3.83
C THR A 181 -4.14 11.18 -4.16
N ILE A 182 -3.39 10.42 -3.38
CA ILE A 182 -3.26 8.97 -3.48
C ILE A 182 -3.77 8.38 -2.17
N CYS A 183 -4.75 7.47 -2.24
CA CYS A 183 -5.44 6.94 -1.08
C CYS A 183 -5.60 5.42 -1.13
N HIS A 184 -5.15 4.74 -0.08
CA HIS A 184 -5.51 3.34 0.17
C HIS A 184 -6.65 3.30 1.18
N VAL A 185 -7.88 3.04 0.73
CA VAL A 185 -9.07 3.11 1.59
C VAL A 185 -9.10 2.09 2.72
N GLY A 186 -8.45 0.93 2.53
CA GLY A 186 -8.36 -0.16 3.50
C GLY A 186 -8.77 -1.50 2.91
N GLY A 187 -8.16 -2.59 3.42
CA GLY A 187 -8.38 -3.97 2.97
C GLY A 187 -9.38 -4.76 3.82
N ASP A 188 -9.79 -4.26 4.99
CA ASP A 188 -10.70 -4.97 5.88
C ASP A 188 -12.15 -4.97 5.35
N ALA A 189 -12.97 -5.86 5.88
CA ALA A 189 -14.36 -6.02 5.44
C ALA A 189 -15.21 -4.77 5.70
N ILE A 190 -14.95 -4.10 6.83
CA ILE A 190 -15.61 -2.86 7.24
C ILE A 190 -14.54 -1.78 7.34
N ILE A 191 -14.75 -0.69 6.63
CA ILE A 191 -13.84 0.47 6.58
C ILE A 191 -14.63 1.77 6.68
N GLY A 192 -13.95 2.83 7.14
CA GLY A 192 -14.63 4.10 7.41
C GLY A 192 -14.94 4.93 6.18
N LEU A 193 -13.99 4.98 5.22
CA LEU A 193 -14.15 5.69 3.95
C LEU A 193 -13.98 4.72 2.78
N PRO A 194 -15.07 4.08 2.31
CA PRO A 194 -15.02 3.18 1.17
C PRO A 194 -14.80 3.93 -0.15
N LEU A 195 -14.54 3.19 -1.25
CA LEU A 195 -14.25 3.77 -2.57
C LEU A 195 -15.30 4.74 -3.08
N ASN A 196 -16.60 4.43 -2.90
CA ASN A 196 -17.71 5.29 -3.31
C ASN A 196 -17.68 6.65 -2.59
N GLU A 197 -17.40 6.67 -1.28
CA GLU A 197 -17.25 7.93 -0.53
C GLU A 197 -15.97 8.67 -0.92
N MET A 198 -14.87 7.96 -1.18
CA MET A 198 -13.64 8.58 -1.64
C MET A 198 -13.79 9.24 -3.03
N VAL A 199 -14.51 8.60 -3.95
CA VAL A 199 -14.81 9.17 -5.28
C VAL A 199 -15.66 10.44 -5.15
N LYS A 200 -16.63 10.52 -4.21
CA LYS A 200 -17.37 11.76 -3.92
C LYS A 200 -16.47 12.89 -3.40
N LEU A 201 -15.43 12.56 -2.63
CA LEU A 201 -14.47 13.56 -2.19
C LEU A 201 -13.63 14.08 -3.36
N PHE A 202 -13.19 13.21 -4.27
CA PHE A 202 -12.51 13.59 -5.49
C PHE A 202 -13.39 14.43 -6.42
N GLU A 203 -14.69 14.11 -6.52
CA GLU A 203 -15.63 14.91 -7.31
C GLU A 203 -15.68 16.38 -6.85
N LYS A 204 -15.62 16.61 -5.54
CA LYS A 204 -15.64 17.95 -4.94
C LYS A 204 -14.30 18.68 -4.98
N ASP A 205 -13.19 17.98 -5.25
CA ASP A 205 -11.87 18.60 -5.29
C ASP A 205 -11.60 19.26 -6.65
N PRO A 206 -11.44 20.59 -6.72
CA PRO A 206 -11.21 21.29 -7.98
C PRO A 206 -9.86 20.99 -8.63
N GLU A 207 -8.87 20.50 -7.88
CA GLU A 207 -7.58 20.10 -8.41
C GLU A 207 -7.63 18.71 -9.07
N THR A 208 -8.59 17.87 -8.68
CA THR A 208 -8.77 16.53 -9.26
C THR A 208 -9.71 16.62 -10.46
N LEU A 209 -9.20 16.33 -11.65
CA LEU A 209 -9.96 16.37 -12.90
C LEU A 209 -10.37 14.98 -13.42
N ALA A 210 -9.74 13.94 -12.92
CA ALA A 210 -10.07 12.54 -13.22
C ALA A 210 -9.70 11.65 -12.04
N VAL A 211 -10.30 10.47 -11.97
CA VAL A 211 -10.02 9.49 -10.91
C VAL A 211 -9.55 8.17 -11.53
N VAL A 212 -8.51 7.58 -10.96
CA VAL A 212 -8.07 6.23 -11.25
C VAL A 212 -8.27 5.38 -10.02
N MET A 213 -8.98 4.28 -10.16
CA MET A 213 -9.29 3.41 -9.03
C MET A 213 -8.90 1.95 -9.24
N PHE A 214 -8.55 1.29 -8.14
CA PHE A 214 -8.48 -0.16 -8.07
C PHE A 214 -9.58 -0.68 -7.16
N GLY A 215 -10.43 -1.51 -7.73
CA GLY A 215 -11.43 -2.30 -7.02
C GLY A 215 -11.06 -3.78 -7.01
N GLU A 216 -11.86 -4.55 -6.31
CA GLU A 216 -11.68 -6.02 -6.21
C GLU A 216 -13.03 -6.73 -6.11
N ILE A 217 -13.02 -8.04 -6.30
CA ILE A 217 -14.19 -8.85 -6.06
C ILE A 217 -14.68 -8.74 -4.61
N GLY A 218 -15.94 -8.98 -4.37
CA GLY A 218 -16.59 -8.86 -3.06
C GLY A 218 -17.07 -7.46 -2.73
N GLY A 219 -18.04 -7.37 -1.83
CA GLY A 219 -18.71 -6.10 -1.49
C GLY A 219 -19.43 -5.45 -2.67
N SER A 220 -19.85 -4.19 -2.51
CA SER A 220 -20.71 -3.46 -3.45
C SER A 220 -20.17 -2.07 -3.83
N GLN A 221 -18.98 -1.71 -3.41
CA GLN A 221 -18.47 -0.34 -3.53
C GLN A 221 -18.38 0.14 -4.98
N GLU A 222 -17.98 -0.73 -5.91
CA GLU A 222 -17.85 -0.42 -7.33
C GLU A 222 -19.23 -0.28 -8.00
N GLU A 223 -20.18 -1.12 -7.63
CA GLU A 223 -21.58 -0.98 -8.08
C GLU A 223 -22.21 0.30 -7.54
N GLU A 224 -21.93 0.68 -6.30
CA GLU A 224 -22.37 1.93 -5.71
C GLU A 224 -21.79 3.15 -6.44
N ILE A 225 -20.52 3.08 -6.88
CA ILE A 225 -19.90 4.12 -7.72
C ILE A 225 -20.64 4.22 -9.06
N ALA A 226 -21.00 3.10 -9.69
CA ALA A 226 -21.76 3.10 -10.92
C ALA A 226 -23.14 3.78 -10.73
N GLU A 227 -23.81 3.55 -9.61
CA GLU A 227 -25.06 4.23 -9.27
C GLU A 227 -24.89 5.74 -9.04
N LEU A 228 -23.81 6.17 -8.39
CA LEU A 228 -23.50 7.59 -8.20
C LEU A 228 -23.30 8.31 -9.55
N ILE A 229 -22.63 7.66 -10.49
CA ILE A 229 -22.43 8.21 -11.84
C ILE A 229 -23.78 8.30 -12.58
N LYS A 230 -24.59 7.26 -12.54
CA LYS A 230 -25.93 7.24 -13.16
C LYS A 230 -26.87 8.32 -12.60
N LYS A 231 -26.72 8.66 -11.31
CA LYS A 231 -27.47 9.74 -10.64
C LYS A 231 -26.90 11.14 -10.92
N GLY A 232 -25.74 11.25 -11.58
CA GLY A 232 -25.07 12.52 -11.83
C GLY A 232 -24.37 13.11 -10.61
N GLU A 233 -24.17 12.34 -9.53
CA GLU A 233 -23.44 12.76 -8.33
C GLU A 233 -21.92 12.71 -8.54
N VAL A 234 -21.45 11.95 -9.55
CA VAL A 234 -20.07 11.86 -9.99
C VAL A 234 -20.05 12.03 -11.51
N ALA A 235 -19.34 13.04 -11.98
CA ALA A 235 -19.26 13.41 -13.39
C ALA A 235 -17.82 13.37 -13.93
N LYS A 236 -16.82 13.41 -13.06
CA LYS A 236 -15.41 13.33 -13.46
C LYS A 236 -15.08 12.01 -14.11
N PRO A 237 -14.22 11.98 -15.16
CA PRO A 237 -13.79 10.75 -15.80
C PRO A 237 -13.19 9.78 -14.78
N LEU A 238 -13.60 8.51 -14.85
CA LEU A 238 -13.13 7.45 -13.97
C LEU A 238 -12.55 6.32 -14.81
N VAL A 239 -11.33 5.90 -14.45
CA VAL A 239 -10.65 4.74 -15.00
C VAL A 239 -10.50 3.70 -13.90
N ALA A 240 -10.95 2.48 -14.12
CA ALA A 240 -10.95 1.43 -13.13
C ALA A 240 -10.17 0.20 -13.59
N TYR A 241 -9.40 -0.39 -12.69
CA TYR A 241 -8.87 -1.73 -12.83
C TYR A 241 -9.41 -2.59 -11.68
N LEU A 242 -9.92 -3.77 -11.99
CA LEU A 242 -10.50 -4.68 -10.99
C LEU A 242 -9.69 -5.96 -10.87
N GLY A 243 -9.26 -6.24 -9.63
CA GLY A 243 -8.61 -7.49 -9.28
C GLY A 243 -9.60 -8.64 -9.07
N GLY A 244 -9.10 -9.88 -9.17
CA GLY A 244 -9.87 -11.08 -8.85
C GLY A 244 -10.55 -11.78 -10.02
N ARG A 245 -10.25 -11.42 -11.29
CA ARG A 245 -10.85 -12.04 -12.49
C ARG A 245 -10.76 -13.58 -12.50
N ALA A 246 -9.65 -14.14 -12.00
CA ALA A 246 -9.44 -15.58 -11.94
C ALA A 246 -10.01 -16.26 -10.68
N ALA A 247 -10.66 -15.52 -9.80
CA ALA A 247 -11.17 -16.05 -8.55
C ALA A 247 -12.41 -16.93 -8.79
N LYS A 248 -12.38 -18.17 -8.29
CA LYS A 248 -13.54 -19.04 -8.32
C LYS A 248 -14.59 -18.57 -7.30
N SER A 249 -15.87 -18.65 -7.66
CA SER A 249 -16.99 -18.37 -6.75
C SER A 249 -16.84 -19.17 -5.44
N GLY A 250 -17.06 -18.53 -4.29
CA GLY A 250 -16.94 -19.13 -2.98
C GLY A 250 -15.50 -19.19 -2.42
N THR A 251 -14.50 -18.70 -3.14
CA THR A 251 -13.13 -18.59 -2.62
C THR A 251 -12.91 -17.25 -1.95
N ARG A 252 -12.37 -17.26 -0.73
CA ARG A 252 -11.95 -16.04 -0.04
C ARG A 252 -10.63 -15.57 -0.64
N PHE A 253 -10.59 -14.38 -1.17
CA PHE A 253 -9.39 -13.82 -1.79
C PHE A 253 -8.72 -12.83 -0.83
N SER A 254 -7.41 -12.94 -0.64
CA SER A 254 -6.45 -11.99 -0.06
C SER A 254 -6.95 -11.05 1.07
N HIS A 255 -7.98 -10.25 0.85
CA HIS A 255 -8.55 -9.30 1.80
C HIS A 255 -9.79 -9.87 2.51
N ALA A 256 -9.99 -9.48 3.78
CA ALA A 256 -11.14 -9.93 4.56
C ALA A 256 -12.50 -9.52 3.95
N GLY A 257 -12.52 -8.44 3.16
CA GLY A 257 -13.71 -7.93 2.47
C GLY A 257 -13.97 -8.53 1.09
N ALA A 258 -13.04 -9.34 0.55
CA ALA A 258 -13.18 -9.95 -0.78
C ALA A 258 -14.01 -11.25 -0.71
N ILE A 259 -15.28 -11.13 -0.34
CA ILE A 259 -16.24 -12.23 -0.24
C ILE A 259 -17.29 -12.06 -1.33
N VAL A 260 -17.44 -13.07 -2.20
CA VAL A 260 -18.51 -13.13 -3.23
C VAL A 260 -19.67 -13.96 -2.69
N GLU A 261 -20.84 -13.35 -2.57
CA GLU A 261 -22.08 -14.02 -2.16
C GLU A 261 -23.03 -14.14 -3.36
N GLY A 262 -23.18 -15.33 -3.87
CA GLY A 262 -24.00 -15.61 -5.06
C GLY A 262 -23.48 -14.83 -6.28
N ASN A 263 -24.33 -13.99 -6.88
CA ASN A 263 -24.02 -13.15 -8.04
C ASN A 263 -23.59 -11.72 -7.68
N ARG A 264 -23.55 -11.36 -6.40
CA ARG A 264 -23.13 -10.02 -5.95
C ARG A 264 -21.63 -9.98 -5.70
N GLY A 265 -20.99 -8.89 -6.10
CA GLY A 265 -19.56 -8.69 -5.91
C GLY A 265 -18.68 -9.55 -6.83
N THR A 266 -19.26 -10.16 -7.88
CA THR A 266 -18.47 -10.87 -8.90
C THR A 266 -17.70 -9.89 -9.77
N TRP A 267 -16.57 -10.32 -10.32
CA TRP A 267 -15.79 -9.49 -11.23
C TRP A 267 -16.60 -9.03 -12.44
N GLU A 268 -17.34 -9.96 -13.06
CA GLU A 268 -18.19 -9.70 -14.24
C GLU A 268 -19.31 -8.70 -13.92
N GLY A 269 -19.97 -8.86 -12.77
CA GLY A 269 -21.05 -7.95 -12.31
C GLY A 269 -20.53 -6.54 -12.12
N LYS A 270 -19.41 -6.36 -11.44
CA LYS A 270 -18.78 -5.07 -11.21
C LYS A 270 -18.33 -4.41 -12.51
N VAL A 271 -17.63 -5.15 -13.39
CA VAL A 271 -17.20 -4.64 -14.70
C VAL A 271 -18.40 -4.19 -15.53
N LYS A 272 -19.47 -5.00 -15.56
CA LYS A 272 -20.70 -4.66 -16.27
C LYS A 272 -21.31 -3.37 -15.74
N ALA A 273 -21.52 -3.26 -14.43
CA ALA A 273 -22.11 -2.09 -13.79
C ALA A 273 -21.31 -0.80 -14.08
N LEU A 274 -19.99 -0.86 -13.94
CA LEU A 274 -19.10 0.26 -14.20
C LEU A 274 -19.10 0.68 -15.67
N ARG A 275 -19.04 -0.27 -16.61
CA ARG A 275 -19.09 0.03 -18.06
C ARG A 275 -20.43 0.65 -18.45
N GLU A 276 -21.54 0.15 -17.95
CA GLU A 276 -22.88 0.72 -18.18
C GLU A 276 -23.02 2.14 -17.63
N ALA A 277 -22.27 2.48 -16.58
CA ALA A 277 -22.20 3.84 -16.03
C ALA A 277 -21.19 4.75 -16.78
N GLY A 278 -20.50 4.26 -17.81
CA GLY A 278 -19.55 5.05 -18.61
C GLY A 278 -18.11 5.06 -18.04
N VAL A 279 -17.80 4.22 -17.06
CA VAL A 279 -16.45 4.06 -16.54
C VAL A 279 -15.57 3.29 -17.54
N THR A 280 -14.36 3.76 -17.77
CA THR A 280 -13.38 3.04 -18.55
C THR A 280 -12.73 1.95 -17.70
N VAL A 281 -13.11 0.69 -17.92
CA VAL A 281 -12.54 -0.47 -17.22
C VAL A 281 -11.40 -1.07 -18.02
N VAL A 282 -10.21 -1.12 -17.39
CA VAL A 282 -8.99 -1.68 -17.97
C VAL A 282 -8.90 -3.17 -17.63
N GLU A 283 -8.57 -4.00 -18.60
CA GLU A 283 -8.49 -5.45 -18.41
C GLU A 283 -7.12 -5.92 -17.94
N GLU A 284 -6.05 -5.31 -18.45
CA GLU A 284 -4.67 -5.63 -18.09
C GLU A 284 -4.04 -4.47 -17.33
N PHE A 285 -3.45 -4.75 -16.17
CA PHE A 285 -2.85 -3.71 -15.30
C PHE A 285 -1.79 -2.87 -16.02
N GLY A 286 -1.02 -3.48 -16.91
CA GLY A 286 0.01 -2.80 -17.70
C GLY A 286 -0.52 -1.73 -18.64
N ASP A 287 -1.78 -1.82 -19.07
CA ASP A 287 -2.40 -0.86 -19.96
C ASP A 287 -2.98 0.36 -19.23
N LEU A 288 -3.09 0.31 -17.90
CA LEU A 288 -3.72 1.35 -17.09
C LEU A 288 -3.17 2.76 -17.38
N PRO A 289 -1.85 3.00 -17.43
CA PRO A 289 -1.34 4.34 -17.69
C PRO A 289 -1.68 4.85 -19.09
N LYS A 290 -1.56 3.99 -20.11
CA LYS A 290 -1.89 4.34 -21.49
C LYS A 290 -3.37 4.67 -21.65
N VAL A 291 -4.25 3.82 -21.14
CA VAL A 291 -5.71 4.03 -21.18
C VAL A 291 -6.09 5.30 -20.42
N THR A 292 -5.48 5.55 -19.26
CA THR A 292 -5.71 6.79 -18.50
C THR A 292 -5.31 8.01 -19.35
N LYS A 293 -4.16 7.98 -19.98
CA LYS A 293 -3.68 9.06 -20.86
C LYS A 293 -4.67 9.35 -22.00
N ASP A 294 -5.20 8.30 -22.62
CA ASP A 294 -6.18 8.42 -23.71
C ASP A 294 -7.52 9.01 -23.22
N VAL A 295 -7.95 8.64 -21.99
CA VAL A 295 -9.17 9.21 -21.38
C VAL A 295 -8.97 10.69 -21.09
N LEU A 296 -7.85 11.07 -20.51
CA LEU A 296 -7.52 12.48 -20.22
C LEU A 296 -7.46 13.32 -21.49
N ALA A 297 -6.80 12.82 -22.54
CA ALA A 297 -6.71 13.50 -23.82
C ALA A 297 -8.09 13.72 -24.47
N ARG A 298 -8.97 12.71 -24.46
CA ARG A 298 -10.35 12.82 -24.97
C ARG A 298 -11.21 13.84 -24.20
N LYS A 299 -10.87 14.10 -22.95
CA LYS A 299 -11.55 15.10 -22.12
C LYS A 299 -10.85 16.47 -22.12
N GLY A 300 -9.80 16.66 -22.93
CA GLY A 300 -9.06 17.92 -23.01
C GLY A 300 -8.23 18.20 -21.75
N ILE A 301 -7.96 17.21 -20.92
CA ILE A 301 -7.19 17.37 -19.68
C ILE A 301 -5.71 17.20 -19.99
N THR A 302 -4.93 18.27 -19.82
CA THR A 302 -3.49 18.22 -19.96
C THR A 302 -2.88 17.62 -18.70
N ALA A 303 -2.50 16.34 -18.76
CA ALA A 303 -1.96 15.60 -17.62
C ALA A 303 -0.50 15.21 -17.78
N THR A 304 0.07 15.43 -18.97
CA THR A 304 1.41 14.96 -19.30
C THR A 304 2.47 16.03 -18.99
N ARG A 305 3.30 15.71 -18.01
CA ARG A 305 4.62 16.30 -17.83
C ARG A 305 5.59 15.65 -18.83
N LYS A 306 6.57 16.40 -19.38
CA LYS A 306 7.74 15.75 -19.98
C LYS A 306 8.37 14.88 -18.87
N VAL A 307 8.23 13.58 -18.98
CA VAL A 307 8.97 12.66 -18.15
C VAL A 307 10.39 12.67 -18.69
N GLU A 308 11.29 13.31 -17.96
CA GLU A 308 12.67 12.90 -18.06
C GLU A 308 12.67 11.44 -17.59
N LYS A 309 12.87 10.51 -18.54
CA LYS A 309 13.10 9.11 -18.16
C LYS A 309 14.12 9.17 -17.06
N PRO A 310 13.84 8.61 -15.85
CA PRO A 310 14.86 8.61 -14.82
C PRO A 310 16.10 8.06 -15.51
N THR A 311 17.16 8.84 -15.53
CA THR A 311 18.50 8.31 -15.74
C THR A 311 18.63 7.35 -14.58
N GLY A 312 18.23 6.08 -14.85
CA GLY A 312 17.97 5.12 -13.79
C GLY A 312 19.15 5.16 -12.85
N GLU A 313 18.90 5.33 -11.55
CA GLU A 313 19.87 4.85 -10.57
C GLU A 313 20.06 3.38 -10.93
N LYS A 314 21.07 3.14 -11.75
CA LYS A 314 21.45 1.80 -12.13
C LYS A 314 21.91 1.18 -10.83
N TRP A 315 21.14 0.28 -10.31
CA TRP A 315 21.66 -0.63 -9.30
C TRP A 315 22.74 -1.43 -10.01
N PRO A 316 24.02 -1.09 -9.82
CA PRO A 316 25.08 -1.77 -10.52
C PRO A 316 25.11 -3.20 -9.99
N THR A 317 24.70 -4.13 -10.81
CA THR A 317 24.85 -5.54 -10.52
C THR A 317 25.74 -6.17 -11.60
N ALA A 318 26.77 -6.89 -11.17
CA ALA A 318 27.59 -7.69 -12.08
C ALA A 318 26.91 -9.04 -12.43
N ILE A 319 25.75 -9.36 -11.84
CA ILE A 319 25.11 -10.66 -11.98
C ILE A 319 24.10 -10.66 -13.12
N THR A 320 23.20 -9.70 -13.14
CA THR A 320 22.06 -9.71 -14.09
C THR A 320 22.01 -8.42 -14.91
N LYS A 321 21.80 -8.54 -16.22
CA LYS A 321 21.46 -7.43 -17.10
C LYS A 321 20.10 -7.71 -17.73
N ILE A 322 19.20 -6.72 -17.68
CA ILE A 322 17.86 -6.81 -18.29
C ILE A 322 17.78 -5.77 -19.39
N GLU A 323 17.42 -6.21 -20.56
CA GLU A 323 17.09 -5.39 -21.74
C GLU A 323 15.68 -5.75 -22.23
N PRO A 324 15.02 -4.92 -23.04
CA PRO A 324 13.73 -5.28 -23.61
C PRO A 324 13.79 -6.65 -24.28
N ASN A 325 12.98 -7.59 -23.80
CA ASN A 325 12.91 -8.99 -24.27
C ASN A 325 14.21 -9.80 -24.14
N ARG A 326 15.17 -9.37 -23.33
CA ARG A 326 16.44 -10.07 -23.12
C ARG A 326 16.88 -9.99 -21.68
N ILE A 327 17.23 -11.13 -21.11
CA ILE A 327 17.80 -11.24 -19.76
C ILE A 327 19.15 -11.93 -19.90
N TYR A 328 20.15 -11.39 -19.19
CA TYR A 328 21.49 -11.95 -19.15
C TYR A 328 21.86 -12.30 -17.71
N LEU A 329 22.49 -13.45 -17.54
CA LEU A 329 23.16 -13.88 -16.30
C LEU A 329 24.66 -13.87 -16.55
N ARG A 330 25.41 -12.99 -15.87
CA ARG A 330 26.87 -12.85 -16.04
C ARG A 330 27.32 -12.72 -17.51
N GLY A 331 26.50 -12.07 -18.34
CA GLY A 331 26.79 -11.85 -19.77
C GLY A 331 26.27 -12.93 -20.72
N TYR A 332 25.84 -14.07 -20.22
CA TYR A 332 25.18 -15.11 -21.02
C TYR A 332 23.70 -14.84 -21.14
N LYS A 333 23.10 -15.02 -22.29
CA LYS A 333 21.63 -14.91 -22.43
C LYS A 333 20.94 -16.03 -21.66
N LEU A 334 19.91 -15.69 -20.89
CA LEU A 334 19.22 -16.64 -20.04
C LEU A 334 18.55 -17.76 -20.83
N ASP A 335 17.96 -17.44 -21.98
CA ASP A 335 17.35 -18.40 -22.89
C ASP A 335 18.37 -19.40 -23.52
N GLU A 336 19.61 -18.99 -23.68
CA GLU A 336 20.68 -19.85 -24.13
C GLU A 336 21.21 -20.79 -23.01
N LEU A 337 20.99 -20.44 -21.75
CA LEU A 337 21.37 -21.27 -20.59
C LEU A 337 20.28 -22.28 -20.22
N MET A 338 19.01 -21.90 -20.39
CA MET A 338 17.89 -22.74 -20.00
C MET A 338 17.92 -24.08 -20.75
N GLY A 339 17.84 -25.17 -19.99
CA GLY A 339 17.89 -26.54 -20.50
C GLY A 339 19.27 -27.03 -20.97
N LYS A 340 20.34 -26.19 -20.90
CA LYS A 340 21.68 -26.54 -21.34
C LYS A 340 22.69 -26.66 -20.18
N ILE A 341 22.44 -26.01 -19.07
CA ILE A 341 23.28 -26.09 -17.88
C ILE A 341 22.48 -26.61 -16.69
N SER A 342 23.17 -27.25 -15.74
CA SER A 342 22.55 -27.68 -14.48
C SER A 342 22.34 -26.51 -13.52
N TYR A 343 21.48 -26.67 -12.50
CA TYR A 343 21.26 -25.69 -11.46
C TYR A 343 22.57 -25.33 -10.73
N SER A 344 23.39 -26.33 -10.39
CA SER A 344 24.70 -26.15 -9.78
C SER A 344 25.66 -25.31 -10.62
N GLN A 345 25.65 -25.49 -11.95
CA GLN A 345 26.41 -24.66 -12.88
C GLN A 345 25.89 -23.22 -12.92
N ALA A 346 24.57 -23.03 -12.89
CA ALA A 346 23.98 -21.70 -12.85
C ALA A 346 24.32 -20.96 -11.54
N VAL A 347 24.30 -21.64 -10.40
CA VAL A 347 24.73 -21.09 -9.10
C VAL A 347 26.20 -20.67 -9.14
N PHE A 348 27.08 -21.52 -9.64
CA PHE A 348 28.50 -21.19 -9.77
C PHE A 348 28.72 -19.97 -10.68
N LEU A 349 28.09 -19.95 -11.84
CA LEU A 349 28.14 -18.83 -12.78
C LEU A 349 27.68 -17.52 -12.11
N ALA A 350 26.57 -17.55 -11.38
CA ALA A 350 26.06 -16.37 -10.67
C ALA A 350 27.07 -15.84 -9.64
N LEU A 351 27.70 -16.73 -8.86
CA LEU A 351 28.63 -16.37 -7.79
C LEU A 351 30.02 -15.98 -8.32
N ARG A 352 30.59 -16.76 -9.24
CA ARG A 352 31.96 -16.60 -9.71
C ARG A 352 32.07 -15.74 -10.97
N GLY A 353 31.02 -15.64 -11.79
CA GLY A 353 31.04 -14.87 -13.04
C GLY A 353 31.62 -15.63 -14.24
N GLU A 354 31.94 -16.88 -14.08
CA GLU A 354 32.49 -17.75 -15.11
C GLU A 354 31.77 -19.09 -15.18
N MET A 355 31.69 -19.69 -16.36
CA MET A 355 31.05 -21.00 -16.55
C MET A 355 31.93 -22.09 -15.94
N PRO A 356 31.44 -22.94 -15.03
CA PRO A 356 32.23 -24.01 -14.45
C PRO A 356 32.43 -25.12 -15.47
N SER A 357 33.55 -25.84 -15.34
CA SER A 357 33.70 -27.10 -16.05
C SER A 357 32.67 -28.13 -15.58
N GLU A 358 32.38 -29.13 -16.40
CA GLU A 358 31.41 -30.18 -16.06
C GLU A 358 31.78 -30.89 -14.73
N LYS A 359 33.08 -31.10 -14.47
CA LYS A 359 33.57 -31.71 -13.22
C LYS A 359 33.28 -30.83 -12.00
N VAL A 360 33.47 -29.52 -12.13
CA VAL A 360 33.18 -28.56 -11.06
C VAL A 360 31.67 -28.46 -10.83
N GLY A 361 30.88 -28.47 -11.89
CA GLY A 361 29.38 -28.50 -11.78
C GLY A 361 28.91 -29.74 -11.01
N LYS A 362 29.42 -30.93 -11.34
CA LYS A 362 29.10 -32.19 -10.63
C LYS A 362 29.55 -32.17 -9.17
N LEU A 363 30.74 -31.60 -8.88
CA LEU A 363 31.18 -31.44 -7.49
C LEU A 363 30.24 -30.58 -6.67
N ILE A 364 29.84 -29.41 -7.20
CA ILE A 364 28.89 -28.52 -6.52
C ILE A 364 27.55 -29.21 -6.31
N GLU A 365 27.05 -29.93 -7.32
CA GLU A 365 25.80 -30.67 -7.22
C GLU A 365 25.89 -31.74 -6.11
N SER A 366 27.00 -32.45 -6.00
CA SER A 366 27.26 -33.41 -4.93
C SER A 366 27.26 -32.75 -3.54
N ILE A 367 27.86 -31.57 -3.41
CA ILE A 367 27.84 -30.78 -2.16
C ILE A 367 26.39 -30.36 -1.82
N LEU A 368 25.65 -29.84 -2.79
CA LEU A 368 24.26 -29.42 -2.58
C LEU A 368 23.36 -30.59 -2.18
N VAL A 369 23.53 -31.74 -2.83
CA VAL A 369 22.79 -32.96 -2.46
C VAL A 369 23.16 -33.43 -1.06
N ALA A 370 24.45 -33.44 -0.70
CA ALA A 370 24.92 -33.85 0.62
C ALA A 370 24.44 -32.91 1.74
N SER A 371 24.17 -31.65 1.43
CA SER A 371 23.72 -30.64 2.39
C SER A 371 22.22 -30.38 2.39
N ILE A 372 21.43 -31.09 1.56
CA ILE A 372 19.99 -30.84 1.42
C ILE A 372 19.20 -31.18 2.69
N ASP A 373 19.68 -32.14 3.44
CA ASP A 373 19.16 -32.51 4.77
C ASP A 373 20.30 -33.02 5.65
N HIS A 374 20.40 -32.48 6.86
CA HIS A 374 21.35 -32.95 7.88
C HIS A 374 20.64 -33.25 9.22
N GLY A 375 19.33 -33.51 9.16
CA GLY A 375 18.49 -33.86 10.31
C GLY A 375 18.03 -32.65 11.12
N VAL A 376 17.35 -32.93 12.23
CA VAL A 376 16.71 -31.94 13.10
C VAL A 376 17.55 -31.52 14.32
N THR A 377 18.72 -32.11 14.49
CA THR A 377 19.57 -31.89 15.68
C THR A 377 20.57 -30.73 15.57
N PRO A 378 20.97 -30.25 14.38
CA PRO A 378 21.85 -29.08 14.29
C PRO A 378 21.24 -27.82 14.92
N PRO A 379 22.07 -26.91 15.48
CA PRO A 379 21.59 -25.69 16.12
C PRO A 379 20.69 -24.84 15.22
N SER A 380 21.01 -24.77 13.92
CA SER A 380 20.22 -24.03 12.92
C SER A 380 18.81 -24.61 12.73
N ALA A 381 18.70 -25.94 12.66
CA ALA A 381 17.41 -26.62 12.57
C ALA A 381 16.61 -26.46 13.86
N LEU A 382 17.23 -26.59 15.03
CA LEU A 382 16.59 -26.37 16.33
C LEU A 382 16.13 -24.93 16.50
N ALA A 383 16.92 -23.94 16.09
CA ALA A 383 16.55 -22.52 16.15
C ALA A 383 15.33 -22.25 15.24
N ALA A 384 15.36 -22.75 14.00
CA ALA A 384 14.24 -22.61 13.08
C ALA A 384 12.97 -23.30 13.60
N LEU A 385 13.08 -24.52 14.14
CA LEU A 385 11.97 -25.28 14.70
C LEU A 385 11.37 -24.56 15.92
N ASN A 386 12.21 -24.09 16.84
CA ASN A 386 11.74 -23.35 18.02
C ASN A 386 10.96 -22.09 17.64
N VAL A 387 11.41 -21.33 16.66
CA VAL A 387 10.68 -20.16 16.18
C VAL A 387 9.38 -20.58 15.47
N ALA A 388 9.40 -21.63 14.66
CA ALA A 388 8.20 -22.13 13.99
C ALA A 388 7.12 -22.60 14.97
N THR A 389 7.49 -23.24 16.09
CA THR A 389 6.54 -23.72 17.12
C THR A 389 5.83 -22.57 17.85
N THR A 390 6.35 -21.35 17.80
CA THR A 390 5.66 -20.16 18.33
C THR A 390 4.54 -19.62 17.43
N GLY A 391 4.31 -20.24 16.26
CA GLY A 391 3.37 -19.74 15.24
C GLY A 391 3.93 -18.61 14.37
N ALA A 392 5.24 -18.34 14.44
CA ALA A 392 5.90 -17.34 13.59
C ALA A 392 5.89 -17.77 12.11
N SER A 393 6.04 -16.80 11.21
CA SER A 393 6.07 -17.05 9.77
C SER A 393 7.28 -17.93 9.38
N LEU A 394 7.15 -18.68 8.26
CA LEU A 394 8.26 -19.47 7.70
C LEU A 394 9.54 -18.63 7.51
N THR A 395 9.40 -17.40 7.05
CA THR A 395 10.53 -16.47 6.87
C THR A 395 11.25 -16.14 8.18
N ALA A 396 10.52 -15.96 9.27
CA ALA A 396 11.10 -15.73 10.60
C ALA A 396 11.83 -16.97 11.11
N ALA A 397 11.27 -18.16 10.93
CA ALA A 397 11.89 -19.42 11.30
C ALA A 397 13.20 -19.68 10.50
N LEU A 398 13.16 -19.45 9.19
CA LEU A 398 14.35 -19.56 8.34
C LEU A 398 15.44 -18.55 8.71
N ALA A 399 15.05 -17.30 9.01
CA ALA A 399 16.00 -16.28 9.46
C ALA A 399 16.68 -16.67 10.77
N ALA A 400 15.95 -17.22 11.75
CA ALA A 400 16.51 -17.71 13.00
C ALA A 400 17.51 -18.87 12.76
N GLY A 401 17.18 -19.79 11.86
CA GLY A 401 18.09 -20.87 11.45
C GLY A 401 19.37 -20.33 10.83
N ILE A 402 19.29 -19.35 9.92
CA ILE A 402 20.45 -18.73 9.28
C ILE A 402 21.33 -17.97 10.29
N LEU A 403 20.71 -17.23 11.22
CA LEU A 403 21.44 -16.44 12.23
C LEU A 403 22.11 -17.30 13.32
N SER A 404 21.81 -18.59 13.40
CA SER A 404 22.40 -19.53 14.35
C SER A 404 23.55 -20.36 13.78
N ILE A 405 23.93 -20.10 12.53
CA ILE A 405 25.12 -20.64 11.87
C ILE A 405 26.33 -19.72 12.15
#